data_eb5336f80be7ea48a1236d365e0efa6b
#
_entry.id   eb5336f80be7ea48a1236d365e0efa6b
#
_cell.length_a   1.000
_cell.length_b   1.000
_cell.length_c   1.000
_cell.angle_alpha   90.00
_cell.angle_beta   90.00
_cell.angle_gamma   90.00
#
_symmetry.space_group_name_H-M   'P 1'
#
loop_
_entity.id
_entity.type
_entity.pdbx_description
1 polymer ?
#
loop_
_entity_poly.entity_id
_entity_poly.type
_entity_poly.pdbx_seq_one_letter_code
_entity_poly.pdbx_strand_id
1 'polypeptide(L)'
;CSNISMATKAYEFIKEEPPVLVDWMPWSHVAGGNKAFNLALYNGGTFYIDNGSPNPNDFAKTVKNLTDIGPTWYFNVPKGYELLVTEMSKNTLLAKSFFKRIKLLVYSGASMPNHVFEQMEKLSVEYTGEKIFFSAAYGASETAPMTTMPTHRCNFPGNIGVPQFGTEMKLIPFGDKFEVRLKGPHITPGYWNDEIQTLKSFDKDGFFKIGDALKFQDKSNPDLGFYFDGRLSENFKLNT
;
A
#
# COMPACT_ATOMS: atom_id res chain seq x y z
N CYS A 1 0.74 -3.16 16.50
CA CYS A 1 -0.37 -2.29 16.91
C CYS A 1 -0.24 -0.87 16.37
N SER A 2 0.89 -0.15 16.53
CA SER A 2 1.02 1.27 16.14
C SER A 2 0.61 1.53 14.69
N ASN A 3 1.14 0.77 13.73
CA ASN A 3 0.82 0.96 12.30
C ASN A 3 -0.67 0.76 11.99
N ILE A 4 -1.33 -0.20 12.63
CA ILE A 4 -2.78 -0.43 12.46
C ILE A 4 -3.59 0.72 13.05
N SER A 5 -3.25 1.20 14.25
CA SER A 5 -3.90 2.37 14.85
C SER A 5 -3.75 3.63 13.99
N MET A 6 -2.56 3.84 13.40
CA MET A 6 -2.30 4.95 12.46
C MET A 6 -3.18 4.84 11.22
N ALA A 7 -3.31 3.64 10.62
CA ALA A 7 -4.17 3.40 9.47
C ALA A 7 -5.65 3.59 9.79
N THR A 8 -6.12 3.08 10.95
CA THR A 8 -7.51 3.27 11.41
C THR A 8 -7.83 4.75 11.62
N LYS A 9 -6.87 5.53 12.11
CA LYS A 9 -7.03 6.99 12.24
C LYS A 9 -7.04 7.71 10.89
N ALA A 10 -6.30 7.21 9.92
CA ALA A 10 -6.20 7.79 8.58
C ALA A 10 -7.45 7.57 7.73
N TYR A 11 -8.11 6.42 7.91
CA TYR A 11 -9.27 6.00 7.13
C TYR A 11 -10.49 5.89 8.04
N GLU A 12 -11.17 7.01 8.27
CA GLU A 12 -12.26 7.13 9.26
C GLU A 12 -13.44 6.18 9.01
N PHE A 13 -13.71 5.81 7.75
CA PHE A 13 -14.76 4.86 7.40
C PHE A 13 -14.62 3.50 8.11
N ILE A 14 -13.40 3.11 8.51
CA ILE A 14 -13.14 1.85 9.25
C ILE A 14 -13.82 1.87 10.62
N LYS A 15 -14.02 3.04 11.20
CA LYS A 15 -14.70 3.19 12.50
C LYS A 15 -16.21 3.09 12.37
N GLU A 16 -16.74 3.47 11.21
CA GLU A 16 -18.17 3.46 10.92
C GLU A 16 -18.64 2.07 10.49
N GLU A 17 -17.84 1.38 9.69
CA GLU A 17 -18.10 0.03 9.20
C GLU A 17 -16.86 -0.84 9.39
N PRO A 18 -16.96 -1.92 10.22
CA PRO A 18 -15.85 -2.87 10.38
C PRO A 18 -15.36 -3.40 9.02
N PRO A 19 -14.03 -3.47 8.79
CA PRO A 19 -13.51 -3.81 7.48
C PRO A 19 -13.82 -5.27 7.11
N VAL A 20 -14.19 -5.48 5.86
CA VAL A 20 -14.30 -6.80 5.25
C VAL A 20 -13.19 -6.93 4.22
N LEU A 21 -12.33 -7.90 4.44
CA LEU A 21 -11.14 -8.17 3.62
C LEU A 21 -11.26 -9.55 2.96
N VAL A 22 -10.83 -9.61 1.71
CA VAL A 22 -10.57 -10.85 0.97
C VAL A 22 -9.11 -10.79 0.55
N ASP A 23 -8.25 -11.60 1.16
CA ASP A 23 -6.80 -11.46 1.04
C ASP A 23 -6.10 -12.80 0.80
N TRP A 24 -5.21 -12.83 -0.19
CA TRP A 24 -4.42 -13.98 -0.60
C TRP A 24 -2.98 -13.92 -0.07
N MET A 25 -2.56 -12.79 0.53
CA MET A 25 -1.19 -12.57 0.94
C MET A 25 -0.73 -13.59 2.00
N PRO A 26 0.49 -14.13 1.87
CA PRO A 26 1.05 -15.00 2.90
C PRO A 26 1.14 -14.28 4.26
N TRP A 27 0.74 -14.94 5.32
CA TRP A 27 0.81 -14.37 6.68
C TRP A 27 2.23 -14.20 7.20
N SER A 28 3.21 -14.87 6.60
CA SER A 28 4.63 -14.62 6.83
C SER A 28 5.12 -13.30 6.23
N HIS A 29 4.39 -12.72 5.28
CA HIS A 29 4.69 -11.41 4.73
C HIS A 29 4.03 -10.32 5.56
N VAL A 30 4.73 -9.21 5.77
CA VAL A 30 4.27 -8.09 6.60
C VAL A 30 2.93 -7.48 6.13
N ALA A 31 2.65 -7.49 4.83
CA ALA A 31 1.39 -7.00 4.30
C ALA A 31 0.21 -7.92 4.64
N GLY A 32 0.37 -9.25 4.55
CA GLY A 32 -0.65 -10.22 4.92
C GLY A 32 -0.85 -10.31 6.44
N GLY A 33 0.19 -10.73 7.17
CA GLY A 33 0.11 -10.96 8.61
C GLY A 33 -0.03 -9.68 9.43
N ASN A 34 0.88 -8.73 9.27
CA ASN A 34 0.83 -7.50 10.09
C ASN A 34 -0.24 -6.52 9.64
N LYS A 35 -0.48 -6.36 8.32
CA LYS A 35 -1.41 -5.35 7.83
C LYS A 35 -2.83 -5.91 7.70
N ALA A 36 -3.06 -6.83 6.77
CA ALA A 36 -4.42 -7.26 6.44
C ALA A 36 -5.09 -7.99 7.60
N PHE A 37 -4.44 -9.04 8.15
CA PHE A 37 -5.00 -9.80 9.26
C PHE A 37 -5.24 -8.95 10.51
N ASN A 38 -4.22 -8.18 10.95
CA ASN A 38 -4.36 -7.34 12.13
C ASN A 38 -5.30 -6.15 11.93
N LEU A 39 -5.46 -5.67 10.68
CA LEU A 39 -6.46 -4.62 10.39
C LEU A 39 -7.88 -5.11 10.67
N ALA A 40 -8.21 -6.32 10.20
CA ALA A 40 -9.49 -6.94 10.50
C ALA A 40 -9.67 -7.18 12.01
N LEU A 41 -8.68 -7.82 12.65
CA LEU A 41 -8.74 -8.15 14.06
C LEU A 41 -8.88 -6.91 14.96
N TYR A 42 -8.08 -5.88 14.74
CA TYR A 42 -8.08 -4.65 15.55
C TYR A 42 -9.39 -3.86 15.44
N ASN A 43 -10.04 -3.90 14.28
CA ASN A 43 -11.24 -3.11 14.02
C ASN A 43 -12.55 -3.95 14.06
N GLY A 44 -12.51 -5.19 14.59
CA GLY A 44 -13.67 -6.06 14.67
C GLY A 44 -14.23 -6.47 13.30
N GLY A 45 -13.35 -6.48 12.29
CA GLY A 45 -13.72 -6.78 10.91
C GLY A 45 -13.80 -8.27 10.59
N THR A 46 -14.10 -8.59 9.34
CA THR A 46 -14.14 -9.94 8.81
C THR A 46 -13.00 -10.16 7.83
N PHE A 47 -12.26 -11.25 8.02
CA PHE A 47 -11.14 -11.63 7.16
C PHE A 47 -11.47 -12.93 6.43
N TYR A 48 -11.58 -12.87 5.12
CA TYR A 48 -11.74 -14.03 4.25
C TYR A 48 -10.39 -14.40 3.65
N ILE A 49 -9.96 -15.63 3.89
CA ILE A 49 -8.73 -16.19 3.31
C ILE A 49 -9.02 -16.52 1.85
N ASP A 50 -8.38 -15.79 0.94
CA ASP A 50 -8.42 -16.09 -0.48
C ASP A 50 -7.37 -17.15 -0.81
N ASN A 51 -7.82 -18.31 -1.31
CA ASN A 51 -6.96 -19.39 -1.75
C ASN A 51 -6.51 -19.24 -3.21
N GLY A 52 -6.79 -18.10 -3.83
CA GLY A 52 -6.26 -17.69 -5.12
C GLY A 52 -4.93 -16.96 -4.99
N SER A 53 -4.47 -16.39 -6.08
CA SER A 53 -3.26 -15.55 -6.13
C SER A 53 -3.28 -14.70 -7.41
N PRO A 54 -2.44 -13.65 -7.54
CA PRO A 54 -2.30 -12.87 -8.77
C PRO A 54 -1.50 -13.62 -9.86
N ASN A 55 -1.69 -14.93 -9.93
CA ASN A 55 -1.15 -15.83 -10.95
C ASN A 55 -2.30 -16.24 -11.87
N PRO A 56 -2.18 -16.15 -13.20
CA PRO A 56 -3.23 -16.53 -14.14
C PRO A 56 -3.85 -17.93 -13.89
N ASN A 57 -3.06 -18.89 -13.42
CA ASN A 57 -3.53 -20.26 -13.15
C ASN A 57 -4.42 -20.37 -11.90
N ASP A 58 -4.26 -19.47 -10.93
CA ASP A 58 -4.99 -19.50 -9.66
C ASP A 58 -6.01 -18.37 -9.52
N PHE A 59 -5.96 -17.37 -10.39
CA PHE A 59 -6.78 -16.16 -10.27
C PHE A 59 -8.29 -16.42 -10.33
N ALA A 60 -8.71 -17.51 -10.98
CA ALA A 60 -10.11 -17.91 -11.02
C ALA A 60 -10.71 -18.16 -9.63
N LYS A 61 -9.92 -18.60 -8.65
CA LYS A 61 -10.34 -18.74 -7.25
C LYS A 61 -10.61 -17.38 -6.61
N THR A 62 -9.72 -16.41 -6.81
CA THR A 62 -9.90 -15.01 -6.37
C THR A 62 -11.16 -14.40 -7.01
N VAL A 63 -11.38 -14.61 -8.31
CA VAL A 63 -12.59 -14.14 -9.02
C VAL A 63 -13.85 -14.72 -8.36
N LYS A 64 -13.87 -16.03 -8.08
CA LYS A 64 -14.99 -16.67 -7.39
C LYS A 64 -15.22 -16.04 -6.01
N ASN A 65 -14.17 -15.91 -5.19
CA ASN A 65 -14.27 -15.39 -3.84
C ASN A 65 -14.77 -13.92 -3.85
N LEU A 66 -14.28 -13.08 -4.75
CA LEU A 66 -14.72 -11.68 -4.89
C LEU A 66 -16.12 -11.54 -5.50
N THR A 67 -16.60 -12.55 -6.25
CA THR A 67 -17.97 -12.60 -6.73
C THR A 67 -18.93 -12.93 -5.59
N ASP A 68 -18.55 -13.81 -4.68
CA ASP A 68 -19.37 -14.20 -3.51
C ASP A 68 -19.29 -13.13 -2.40
N ILE A 69 -18.14 -12.44 -2.25
CA ILE A 69 -17.85 -11.54 -1.13
C ILE A 69 -17.36 -10.20 -1.65
N GLY A 70 -18.16 -9.16 -1.50
CA GLY A 70 -17.73 -7.78 -1.77
C GLY A 70 -16.91 -7.24 -0.59
N PRO A 71 -15.62 -6.91 -0.77
CA PRO A 71 -14.81 -6.31 0.28
C PRO A 71 -15.15 -4.84 0.51
N THR A 72 -14.79 -4.31 1.70
CA THR A 72 -14.82 -2.86 1.96
C THR A 72 -13.47 -2.22 1.73
N TRP A 73 -12.41 -3.00 1.92
CA TRP A 73 -11.03 -2.67 1.66
C TRP A 73 -10.40 -3.80 0.86
N TYR A 74 -9.78 -3.48 -0.27
CA TYR A 74 -9.09 -4.49 -1.08
C TYR A 74 -7.63 -4.10 -1.33
N PHE A 75 -6.72 -5.03 -1.02
CA PHE A 75 -5.30 -4.91 -1.28
C PHE A 75 -4.86 -5.92 -2.34
N ASN A 76 -4.05 -5.47 -3.30
CA ASN A 76 -3.38 -6.38 -4.23
C ASN A 76 -2.07 -5.76 -4.77
N VAL A 77 -1.29 -6.57 -5.47
CA VAL A 77 -0.17 -6.10 -6.28
C VAL A 77 -0.69 -5.62 -7.66
N PRO A 78 0.07 -4.78 -8.40
CA PRO A 78 -0.37 -4.29 -9.71
C PRO A 78 -0.78 -5.38 -10.69
N LYS A 79 -0.09 -6.53 -10.69
CA LYS A 79 -0.47 -7.69 -11.52
C LYS A 79 -1.84 -8.26 -11.17
N GLY A 80 -2.18 -8.29 -9.90
CA GLY A 80 -3.51 -8.73 -9.45
C GLY A 80 -4.62 -7.77 -9.92
N TYR A 81 -4.36 -6.46 -9.88
CA TYR A 81 -5.30 -5.47 -10.43
C TYR A 81 -5.45 -5.56 -11.95
N GLU A 82 -4.37 -5.80 -12.69
CA GLU A 82 -4.42 -6.04 -14.14
C GLU A 82 -5.33 -7.23 -14.50
N LEU A 83 -5.18 -8.34 -13.79
CA LEU A 83 -6.04 -9.50 -13.95
C LEU A 83 -7.50 -9.16 -13.57
N LEU A 84 -7.67 -8.44 -12.46
CA LEU A 84 -9.00 -8.08 -11.95
C LEU A 84 -9.79 -7.19 -12.91
N VAL A 85 -9.19 -6.13 -13.47
CA VAL A 85 -9.87 -5.26 -14.44
C VAL A 85 -10.20 -6.02 -15.72
N THR A 86 -9.33 -6.94 -16.14
CA THR A 86 -9.56 -7.83 -17.28
C THR A 86 -10.76 -8.75 -17.06
N GLU A 87 -10.89 -9.33 -15.88
CA GLU A 87 -12.03 -10.20 -15.55
C GLU A 87 -13.32 -9.39 -15.35
N MET A 88 -13.28 -8.24 -14.69
CA MET A 88 -14.45 -7.37 -14.49
C MET A 88 -15.04 -6.87 -15.82
N SER A 89 -14.24 -6.66 -16.86
CA SER A 89 -14.73 -6.26 -18.19
C SER A 89 -15.60 -7.32 -18.87
N LYS A 90 -15.53 -8.59 -18.43
CA LYS A 90 -16.29 -9.72 -18.98
C LYS A 90 -17.32 -10.27 -17.99
N ASN A 91 -17.15 -9.99 -16.69
CA ASN A 91 -17.95 -10.56 -15.60
C ASN A 91 -18.62 -9.46 -14.77
N THR A 92 -19.81 -9.09 -15.20
CA THR A 92 -20.63 -8.06 -14.51
C THR A 92 -20.99 -8.45 -13.07
N LEU A 93 -21.14 -9.75 -12.76
CA LEU A 93 -21.44 -10.20 -11.41
C LEU A 93 -20.28 -9.93 -10.46
N LEU A 94 -19.04 -10.24 -10.93
CA LEU A 94 -17.82 -9.91 -10.19
C LEU A 94 -17.73 -8.40 -9.92
N ALA A 95 -17.89 -7.57 -10.95
CA ALA A 95 -17.79 -6.13 -10.83
C ALA A 95 -18.85 -5.57 -9.86
N LYS A 96 -20.11 -5.98 -9.98
CA LYS A 96 -21.20 -5.58 -9.08
C LYS A 96 -20.93 -5.99 -7.63
N SER A 97 -20.46 -7.21 -7.40
CA SER A 97 -20.13 -7.68 -6.05
C SER A 97 -18.96 -6.89 -5.45
N PHE A 98 -17.89 -6.75 -6.22
CA PHE A 98 -16.66 -6.07 -5.79
C PHE A 98 -16.93 -4.62 -5.42
N PHE A 99 -17.65 -3.87 -6.28
CA PHE A 99 -17.93 -2.46 -6.05
C PHE A 99 -19.10 -2.18 -5.10
N LYS A 100 -19.83 -3.22 -4.65
CA LYS A 100 -21.03 -3.06 -3.83
C LYS A 100 -20.82 -2.22 -2.56
N ARG A 101 -19.64 -2.36 -1.92
CA ARG A 101 -19.33 -1.66 -0.66
C ARG A 101 -17.86 -1.27 -0.51
N ILE A 102 -17.10 -1.32 -1.59
CA ILE A 102 -15.68 -0.95 -1.55
C ILE A 102 -15.51 0.53 -1.17
N LYS A 103 -14.61 0.81 -0.23
CA LYS A 103 -14.27 2.16 0.23
C LYS A 103 -12.85 2.54 -0.11
N LEU A 104 -11.94 1.55 -0.22
CA LEU A 104 -10.52 1.79 -0.45
C LEU A 104 -9.90 0.65 -1.24
N LEU A 105 -9.19 1.03 -2.29
CA LEU A 105 -8.31 0.16 -3.07
C LEU A 105 -6.87 0.49 -2.74
N VAL A 106 -6.06 -0.53 -2.44
CA VAL A 106 -4.65 -0.35 -2.07
C VAL A 106 -3.77 -1.26 -2.90
N TYR A 107 -2.67 -0.73 -3.41
CA TYR A 107 -1.65 -1.53 -4.08
C TYR A 107 -0.26 -1.26 -3.52
N SER A 108 0.65 -2.23 -3.65
CA SER A 108 2.07 -2.04 -3.34
C SER A 108 2.94 -3.09 -4.05
N GLY A 109 4.25 -3.05 -3.80
CA GLY A 109 5.22 -4.01 -4.31
C GLY A 109 5.79 -3.67 -5.68
N ALA A 110 5.10 -2.86 -6.48
CA ALA A 110 5.56 -2.35 -7.77
C ALA A 110 4.78 -1.09 -8.16
N SER A 111 5.25 -0.39 -9.21
CA SER A 111 4.52 0.72 -9.81
C SER A 111 3.26 0.23 -10.52
N MET A 112 2.16 0.95 -10.37
CA MET A 112 0.89 0.68 -11.05
C MET A 112 0.95 1.18 -12.49
N PRO A 113 0.69 0.33 -13.51
CA PRO A 113 0.55 0.79 -14.88
C PRO A 113 -0.62 1.78 -15.02
N ASN A 114 -0.41 2.89 -15.72
CA ASN A 114 -1.43 3.94 -15.88
C ASN A 114 -2.74 3.40 -16.42
N HIS A 115 -2.69 2.53 -17.45
CA HIS A 115 -3.90 1.97 -18.05
C HIS A 115 -4.73 1.11 -17.06
N VAL A 116 -4.08 0.41 -16.13
CA VAL A 116 -4.77 -0.38 -15.08
C VAL A 116 -5.43 0.56 -14.08
N PHE A 117 -4.71 1.62 -13.68
CA PHE A 117 -5.24 2.64 -12.78
C PHE A 117 -6.48 3.32 -13.38
N GLU A 118 -6.39 3.79 -14.63
CA GLU A 118 -7.49 4.45 -15.34
C GLU A 118 -8.70 3.51 -15.56
N GLN A 119 -8.45 2.24 -15.89
CA GLN A 119 -9.53 1.26 -16.03
C GLN A 119 -10.22 0.99 -14.68
N MET A 120 -9.49 0.90 -13.58
CA MET A 120 -10.07 0.72 -12.25
C MET A 120 -10.91 1.95 -11.84
N GLU A 121 -10.41 3.17 -12.11
CA GLU A 121 -11.21 4.39 -11.89
C GLU A 121 -12.49 4.41 -12.72
N LYS A 122 -12.41 4.05 -14.01
CA LYS A 122 -13.59 3.96 -14.90
C LYS A 122 -14.62 2.98 -14.38
N LEU A 123 -14.20 1.78 -13.99
CA LEU A 123 -15.08 0.78 -13.39
C LEU A 123 -15.68 1.27 -12.08
N SER A 124 -14.91 1.94 -11.23
CA SER A 124 -15.45 2.48 -9.98
C SER A 124 -16.58 3.47 -10.24
N VAL A 125 -16.39 4.41 -11.17
CA VAL A 125 -17.44 5.38 -11.54
C VAL A 125 -18.65 4.68 -12.17
N GLU A 126 -18.45 3.67 -13.03
CA GLU A 126 -19.51 2.91 -13.66
C GLU A 126 -20.43 2.21 -12.63
N TYR A 127 -19.83 1.62 -11.59
CA TYR A 127 -20.59 0.79 -10.63
C TYR A 127 -21.00 1.52 -9.35
N THR A 128 -20.35 2.62 -8.98
CA THR A 128 -20.61 3.37 -7.73
C THR A 128 -21.09 4.81 -7.95
N GLY A 129 -20.89 5.36 -9.15
CA GLY A 129 -21.13 6.77 -9.46
C GLY A 129 -19.98 7.71 -9.07
N GLU A 130 -18.92 7.20 -8.41
CA GLU A 130 -17.80 8.00 -7.94
C GLU A 130 -16.45 7.28 -8.11
N LYS A 131 -15.36 8.03 -8.08
CA LYS A 131 -14.01 7.46 -8.04
C LYS A 131 -13.72 6.94 -6.64
N ILE A 132 -13.56 5.63 -6.52
CA ILE A 132 -13.07 5.02 -5.29
C ILE A 132 -11.59 5.37 -5.11
N PHE A 133 -11.20 5.73 -3.90
CA PHE A 133 -9.82 6.08 -3.59
C PHE A 133 -8.88 4.88 -3.84
N PHE A 134 -7.95 5.05 -4.79
CA PHE A 134 -7.01 4.01 -5.23
C PHE A 134 -5.59 4.40 -4.83
N SER A 135 -5.11 3.84 -3.75
CA SER A 135 -3.94 4.28 -3.01
C SER A 135 -2.73 3.37 -3.21
N ALA A 136 -1.54 3.94 -3.39
CA ALA A 136 -0.30 3.21 -3.21
C ALA A 136 0.04 3.09 -1.73
N ALA A 137 0.62 1.95 -1.32
CA ALA A 137 1.22 1.77 -0.01
C ALA A 137 2.74 1.65 -0.13
N TYR A 138 3.47 2.42 0.68
CA TYR A 138 4.93 2.43 0.70
C TYR A 138 5.46 2.14 2.10
N GLY A 139 6.50 1.32 2.14
CA GLY A 139 7.23 0.93 3.33
C GLY A 139 7.94 -0.41 3.17
N ALA A 140 8.43 -0.95 4.27
CA ALA A 140 9.17 -2.21 4.35
C ALA A 140 8.70 -3.03 5.56
N SER A 141 9.26 -4.23 5.75
CA SER A 141 9.00 -5.05 6.94
C SER A 141 9.36 -4.29 8.22
N GLU A 142 10.46 -3.55 8.19
CA GLU A 142 10.96 -2.73 9.30
C GLU A 142 10.07 -1.54 9.63
N THR A 143 9.09 -1.23 8.78
CA THR A 143 8.15 -0.13 8.97
C THR A 143 6.71 -0.59 9.21
N ALA A 144 6.45 -1.88 9.34
CA ALA A 144 5.26 -2.59 9.81
C ALA A 144 3.91 -2.40 9.05
N PRO A 145 3.77 -2.39 7.75
CA PRO A 145 4.63 -2.11 6.60
C PRO A 145 4.55 -0.68 6.05
N MET A 146 3.52 0.11 6.43
CA MET A 146 3.23 1.41 5.80
C MET A 146 3.86 2.58 6.55
N THR A 147 4.50 3.49 5.81
CA THR A 147 5.04 4.75 6.34
C THR A 147 4.35 5.96 5.75
N THR A 148 3.82 5.82 4.54
CA THR A 148 3.11 6.89 3.86
C THR A 148 1.67 6.49 3.57
N MET A 149 0.84 7.49 3.39
CA MET A 149 -0.55 7.34 2.97
C MET A 149 -0.87 8.39 1.91
N PRO A 150 -1.41 8.01 0.77
CA PRO A 150 -1.99 8.96 -0.14
C PRO A 150 -3.19 9.66 0.49
N THR A 151 -3.38 10.91 0.11
CA THR A 151 -4.58 11.69 0.39
C THR A 151 -5.32 11.93 -0.92
N HIS A 152 -6.53 12.50 -0.87
CA HIS A 152 -7.26 12.87 -2.09
C HIS A 152 -6.49 13.83 -3.00
N ARG A 153 -5.54 14.61 -2.44
CA ARG A 153 -4.68 15.52 -3.20
C ARG A 153 -3.56 14.81 -3.97
N CYS A 154 -3.17 13.61 -3.55
CA CYS A 154 -2.08 12.84 -4.12
C CYS A 154 -2.54 11.49 -4.73
N ASN A 155 -3.81 11.42 -5.15
CA ASN A 155 -4.36 10.23 -5.82
C ASN A 155 -3.97 10.19 -7.31
N PHE A 156 -2.68 9.97 -7.56
CA PHE A 156 -2.09 9.81 -8.90
C PHE A 156 -1.38 8.47 -9.01
N PRO A 157 -1.34 7.85 -10.21
CA PRO A 157 -0.63 6.59 -10.42
C PRO A 157 0.82 6.67 -9.95
N GLY A 158 1.24 5.74 -9.08
CA GLY A 158 2.61 5.68 -8.54
C GLY A 158 2.93 6.67 -7.42
N ASN A 159 2.07 7.62 -7.10
CA ASN A 159 2.24 8.51 -5.97
C ASN A 159 2.05 7.70 -4.67
N ILE A 160 3.05 7.74 -3.79
CA ILE A 160 3.06 7.01 -2.52
C ILE A 160 2.50 7.84 -1.35
N GLY A 161 2.05 9.07 -1.63
CA GLY A 161 1.45 9.95 -0.63
C GLY A 161 2.44 10.69 0.24
N VAL A 162 1.96 11.08 1.43
CA VAL A 162 2.68 11.82 2.46
C VAL A 162 2.92 10.93 3.68
N PRO A 163 3.83 11.31 4.60
CA PRO A 163 4.02 10.57 5.85
C PRO A 163 2.71 10.39 6.61
N GLN A 164 2.42 9.17 7.04
CA GLN A 164 1.22 8.91 7.85
C GLN A 164 1.38 9.48 9.28
N PHE A 165 0.27 9.61 9.99
CA PHE A 165 0.26 10.14 11.35
C PHE A 165 1.30 9.46 12.27
N GLY A 166 2.14 10.27 12.94
CA GLY A 166 3.19 9.78 13.83
C GLY A 166 4.44 9.28 13.11
N THR A 167 4.53 9.42 11.79
CA THR A 167 5.77 9.20 11.03
C THR A 167 6.50 10.51 10.82
N GLU A 168 7.75 10.56 11.27
CA GLU A 168 8.70 11.60 10.88
C GLU A 168 9.51 11.11 9.68
N MET A 169 9.57 11.92 8.64
CA MET A 169 10.34 11.65 7.42
C MET A 169 11.43 12.68 7.25
N LYS A 170 12.69 12.23 7.22
CA LYS A 170 13.85 13.06 6.95
C LYS A 170 14.28 12.83 5.51
N LEU A 171 14.41 13.90 4.74
CA LEU A 171 14.83 13.87 3.34
C LEU A 171 16.26 14.44 3.25
N ILE A 172 17.18 13.59 2.82
CA ILE A 172 18.60 13.96 2.62
C ILE A 172 18.84 14.14 1.12
N PRO A 173 19.29 15.30 0.66
CA PRO A 173 19.57 15.51 -0.76
C PRO A 173 20.55 14.47 -1.31
N PHE A 174 20.19 13.88 -2.46
CA PHE A 174 20.99 12.87 -3.15
C PHE A 174 20.85 13.07 -4.67
N GLY A 175 21.70 13.89 -5.25
CA GLY A 175 21.58 14.33 -6.64
C GLY A 175 20.29 15.12 -6.87
N ASP A 176 19.48 14.67 -7.80
CA ASP A 176 18.17 15.27 -8.15
C ASP A 176 16.99 14.74 -7.32
N LYS A 177 17.26 13.82 -6.39
CA LYS A 177 16.30 13.13 -5.52
C LYS A 177 16.69 13.19 -4.05
N PHE A 178 15.98 12.48 -3.18
CA PHE A 178 16.21 12.48 -1.75
C PHE A 178 16.32 11.06 -1.20
N GLU A 179 17.40 10.78 -0.43
CA GLU A 179 17.42 9.63 0.47
C GLU A 179 16.36 9.85 1.55
N VAL A 180 15.50 8.87 1.75
CA VAL A 180 14.49 8.92 2.81
C VAL A 180 14.94 8.17 4.06
N ARG A 181 14.75 8.81 5.22
CA ARG A 181 14.94 8.20 6.54
C ARG A 181 13.68 8.41 7.37
N LEU A 182 13.36 7.44 8.19
CA LEU A 182 12.06 7.31 8.84
C LEU A 182 12.20 7.15 10.35
N LYS A 183 11.30 7.79 11.10
CA LYS A 183 11.19 7.64 12.54
C LYS A 183 9.73 7.62 12.95
N GLY A 184 9.39 6.81 13.95
CA GLY A 184 8.02 6.70 14.44
C GLY A 184 7.78 5.43 15.25
N PRO A 185 6.63 5.31 15.92
CA PRO A 185 6.34 4.21 16.84
C PRO A 185 6.10 2.87 16.13
N HIS A 186 6.02 2.85 14.80
CA HIS A 186 5.85 1.67 13.96
C HIS A 186 7.17 1.17 13.36
N ILE A 187 8.26 1.95 13.49
CA ILE A 187 9.58 1.56 13.00
C ILE A 187 10.19 0.51 13.92
N THR A 188 10.85 -0.49 13.34
CA THR A 188 11.57 -1.50 14.12
C THR A 188 12.57 -0.86 15.07
N PRO A 189 12.75 -1.38 16.30
CA PRO A 189 13.84 -0.92 17.17
C PRO A 189 15.21 -1.45 16.75
N GLY A 190 15.26 -2.44 15.83
CA GLY A 190 16.49 -3.07 15.36
C GLY A 190 16.29 -4.51 14.91
N TYR A 191 17.39 -5.20 14.69
CA TYR A 191 17.42 -6.61 14.29
C TYR A 191 17.78 -7.51 15.47
N TRP A 192 17.05 -8.62 15.60
CA TRP A 192 17.26 -9.57 16.72
C TRP A 192 18.67 -10.16 16.68
N ASN A 193 19.39 -10.07 17.77
CA ASN A 193 20.78 -10.55 17.94
C ASN A 193 21.77 -10.02 16.87
N ASP A 194 21.51 -8.86 16.27
CA ASP A 194 22.40 -8.22 15.31
C ASP A 194 22.55 -6.72 15.59
N GLU A 195 23.36 -6.41 16.62
CA GLU A 195 23.64 -5.04 17.02
C GLU A 195 24.39 -4.27 15.93
N ILE A 196 25.29 -4.95 15.18
CA ILE A 196 26.09 -4.31 14.13
C ILE A 196 25.17 -3.82 13.01
N GLN A 197 24.26 -4.67 12.54
CA GLN A 197 23.28 -4.27 11.53
C GLN A 197 22.31 -3.22 12.08
N THR A 198 21.88 -3.34 13.32
CA THR A 198 21.02 -2.36 13.97
C THR A 198 21.68 -0.99 13.98
N LEU A 199 22.91 -0.86 14.47
CA LEU A 199 23.65 0.41 14.50
C LEU A 199 23.86 1.00 13.10
N LYS A 200 24.14 0.17 12.08
CA LYS A 200 24.28 0.61 10.69
C LYS A 200 22.98 1.12 10.09
N SER A 201 21.84 0.62 10.55
CA SER A 201 20.52 0.91 9.98
C SER A 201 19.89 2.20 10.49
N PHE A 202 20.46 2.82 11.52
CA PHE A 202 19.97 4.09 12.04
C PHE A 202 21.01 5.21 11.86
N ASP A 203 20.55 6.43 11.76
CA ASP A 203 21.42 7.60 11.85
C ASP A 203 21.57 8.07 13.31
N LYS A 204 22.46 9.07 13.53
CA LYS A 204 22.73 9.63 14.85
C LYS A 204 21.52 10.24 15.56
N ASP A 205 20.47 10.60 14.82
CA ASP A 205 19.24 11.21 15.33
C ASP A 205 18.14 10.15 15.53
N GLY A 206 18.46 8.85 15.31
CA GLY A 206 17.57 7.72 15.49
C GLY A 206 16.58 7.51 14.32
N PHE A 207 16.87 8.03 13.14
CA PHE A 207 16.08 7.74 11.94
C PHE A 207 16.57 6.47 11.24
N PHE A 208 15.65 5.57 10.94
CA PHE A 208 15.89 4.35 10.18
C PHE A 208 16.20 4.68 8.71
N LYS A 209 17.31 4.17 8.22
CA LYS A 209 17.76 4.29 6.82
C LYS A 209 17.16 3.16 5.99
N ILE A 210 16.00 3.38 5.37
CA ILE A 210 15.31 2.36 4.58
C ILE A 210 16.07 2.02 3.28
N GLY A 211 16.97 2.89 2.83
CA GLY A 211 17.79 2.68 1.64
C GLY A 211 17.12 3.03 0.31
N ASP A 212 16.04 3.80 0.37
CA ASP A 212 15.27 4.22 -0.79
C ASP A 212 15.49 5.70 -1.11
N ALA A 213 15.28 6.05 -2.37
CA ALA A 213 15.20 7.42 -2.84
C ALA A 213 13.76 7.79 -3.20
N LEU A 214 13.38 9.03 -2.90
CA LEU A 214 12.09 9.61 -3.26
C LEU A 214 12.27 10.88 -4.07
N LYS A 215 11.26 11.20 -4.89
CA LYS A 215 11.07 12.49 -5.54
C LYS A 215 9.76 13.10 -5.12
N PHE A 216 9.71 14.42 -4.97
CA PHE A 216 8.44 15.12 -4.82
C PHE A 216 7.60 15.05 -6.08
N GLN A 217 6.28 14.94 -5.94
CA GLN A 217 5.34 15.20 -7.02
C GLN A 217 5.50 16.66 -7.52
N ASP A 218 5.59 17.59 -6.58
CA ASP A 218 5.88 19.00 -6.81
C ASP A 218 6.72 19.53 -5.65
N LYS A 219 7.94 20.02 -5.93
CA LYS A 219 8.84 20.57 -4.92
C LYS A 219 8.28 21.84 -4.25
N SER A 220 7.40 22.56 -4.93
CA SER A 220 6.76 23.77 -4.39
C SER A 220 5.56 23.46 -3.49
N ASN A 221 5.02 22.23 -3.58
CA ASN A 221 3.86 21.78 -2.81
C ASN A 221 4.05 20.34 -2.29
N PRO A 222 4.75 20.16 -1.16
CA PRO A 222 5.01 18.84 -0.57
C PRO A 222 3.74 18.03 -0.22
N ASP A 223 2.59 18.68 -0.04
CA ASP A 223 1.32 18.04 0.26
C ASP A 223 0.79 17.18 -0.90
N LEU A 224 1.34 17.34 -2.10
CA LEU A 224 1.06 16.48 -3.25
C LEU A 224 1.79 15.13 -3.18
N GLY A 225 2.62 14.92 -2.15
CA GLY A 225 3.28 13.63 -1.87
C GLY A 225 4.51 13.36 -2.72
N PHE A 226 4.87 12.08 -2.76
CA PHE A 226 6.14 11.61 -3.31
C PHE A 226 5.95 10.50 -4.33
N TYR A 227 6.98 10.30 -5.15
CA TYR A 227 7.21 9.10 -5.93
C TYR A 227 8.41 8.34 -5.40
N PHE A 228 8.32 7.01 -5.41
CA PHE A 228 9.47 6.14 -5.22
C PHE A 228 10.41 6.27 -6.44
N ASP A 229 11.70 6.49 -6.19
CA ASP A 229 12.70 6.73 -7.24
C ASP A 229 13.93 5.81 -7.11
N GLY A 230 13.67 4.55 -6.78
CA GLY A 230 14.64 3.47 -6.78
C GLY A 230 15.38 3.26 -5.46
N ARG A 231 16.20 2.22 -5.43
CA ARG A 231 17.10 1.91 -4.32
C ARG A 231 18.38 2.72 -4.44
N LEU A 232 18.86 3.27 -3.32
CA LEU A 232 20.14 4.01 -3.30
C LEU A 232 21.31 3.14 -3.77
N SER A 233 21.32 1.84 -3.40
CA SER A 233 22.37 0.90 -3.79
C SER A 233 22.45 0.61 -5.29
N GLU A 234 21.36 0.82 -6.03
CA GLU A 234 21.29 0.59 -7.47
C GLU A 234 21.84 1.77 -8.29
N ASN A 235 21.85 2.97 -7.70
CA ASN A 235 22.28 4.19 -8.38
C ASN A 235 23.82 4.30 -8.55
N PHE A 236 24.61 3.51 -7.83
CA PHE A 236 26.07 3.48 -7.98
C PHE A 236 26.54 2.75 -9.24
N LYS A 237 25.65 2.01 -9.92
CA LYS A 237 26.00 1.23 -11.13
C LYS A 237 25.89 2.02 -12.43
N LEU A 238 25.34 3.23 -12.42
CA LEU A 238 25.12 4.05 -13.62
C LEU A 238 26.21 5.12 -13.84
N ASN A 239 27.17 5.25 -12.94
CA ASN A 239 28.24 6.26 -13.01
C ASN A 239 29.62 5.65 -13.32
N THR A 240 29.67 4.48 -13.96
CA THR A 240 30.93 3.89 -14.47
C THR A 240 30.88 3.72 -15.97
#